data_1618a8b9a38ef1683c531b0da5bde157
#
_entry.id   1618a8b9a38ef1683c531b0da5bde157
#
_cell.length_a   1.000
_cell.length_b   1.000
_cell.length_c   1.000
_cell.angle_alpha   90.00
_cell.angle_beta   90.00
_cell.angle_gamma   90.00
#
_symmetry.space_group_name_H-M   'P 1'
#
loop_
_entity.id
_entity.type
_entity.pdbx_description
1 polymer ?
#
loop_
_entity_poly.entity_id
_entity_poly.type
_entity_poly.pdbx_seq_one_letter_code
_entity_poly.pdbx_strand_id
1 'polypeptide(L)'
;GYPSQAQGMGGRQVRNGKDHGEIFDHHFVEFTYDSGAVIASQCRHQPGCMRRVDETLQGSQGCVNTKTGKLTDLEGNEIYKYKSDMLNEPNPYQVEHDKLFASIRNGGVIADAENGAKSTLTAIMGRMATYSGKVITWDQAMNSDMQIMPESLDWDSNPPTMPNSNGSYTIPTPGVTEF
;
A
#
# COMPACT_ATOMS: atom_id res chain seq x y z
N GLY A 1 7.71 -0.02 12.39
CA GLY A 1 6.43 0.22 13.05
C GLY A 1 5.31 0.35 12.02
N TYR A 2 4.09 0.53 12.47
CA TYR A 2 2.89 0.75 11.65
C TYR A 2 2.31 2.13 11.97
N PRO A 3 1.50 2.74 11.08
CA PRO A 3 0.92 4.05 11.33
C PRO A 3 -0.14 3.99 12.44
N SER A 4 -0.27 5.06 13.20
CA SER A 4 -1.35 5.21 14.19
C SER A 4 -2.68 5.61 13.55
N GLN A 5 -2.62 6.32 12.43
CA GLN A 5 -3.80 6.72 11.67
C GLN A 5 -3.49 6.95 10.20
N ALA A 6 -4.54 6.91 9.38
CA ALA A 6 -4.51 7.27 7.97
C ALA A 6 -5.66 8.21 7.64
N GLN A 7 -5.41 9.16 6.74
CA GLN A 7 -6.42 9.98 6.07
C GLN A 7 -6.11 10.09 4.59
N GLY A 8 -7.10 10.36 3.76
CA GLY A 8 -6.80 10.50 2.34
C GLY A 8 -7.99 10.84 1.49
N MET A 9 -7.71 10.99 0.21
CA MET A 9 -8.72 11.20 -0.81
C MET A 9 -8.40 10.35 -2.03
N GLY A 10 -9.43 10.00 -2.76
CA GLY A 10 -9.30 9.21 -3.97
C GLY A 10 -10.58 9.26 -4.77
N GLY A 11 -10.59 8.54 -5.86
CA GLY A 11 -11.77 8.53 -6.69
C GLY A 11 -11.66 7.59 -7.87
N ARG A 12 -12.71 7.57 -8.67
CA ARG A 12 -12.86 6.78 -9.87
C ARG A 12 -13.20 7.70 -11.04
N GLN A 13 -12.32 7.78 -12.01
CA GLN A 13 -12.46 8.68 -13.14
C GLN A 13 -12.42 7.95 -14.48
N VAL A 14 -11.56 6.98 -14.66
CA VAL A 14 -11.34 6.28 -15.94
C VAL A 14 -11.77 4.81 -15.90
N ARG A 15 -11.83 4.19 -14.73
CA ARG A 15 -12.22 2.79 -14.57
C ARG A 15 -13.72 2.66 -14.30
N ASN A 16 -14.54 3.12 -15.23
CA ASN A 16 -16.00 3.23 -15.05
C ASN A 16 -16.80 2.03 -15.59
N GLY A 17 -16.15 1.05 -16.23
CA GLY A 17 -16.79 -0.15 -16.75
C GLY A 17 -17.26 -1.11 -15.66
N LYS A 18 -18.22 -1.96 -16.01
CA LYS A 18 -18.75 -3.03 -15.13
C LYS A 18 -17.66 -4.03 -14.70
N ASP A 19 -16.67 -4.24 -15.55
CA ASP A 19 -15.50 -5.09 -15.37
C ASP A 19 -14.48 -4.55 -14.36
N HIS A 20 -14.66 -3.32 -13.89
CA HIS A 20 -13.77 -2.69 -12.92
C HIS A 20 -14.25 -2.81 -11.46
N GLY A 21 -15.38 -3.48 -11.18
CA GLY A 21 -15.91 -3.60 -9.83
C GLY A 21 -16.17 -2.26 -9.16
N GLU A 22 -15.87 -2.16 -7.87
CA GLU A 22 -16.06 -0.97 -7.03
C GLU A 22 -14.80 -0.11 -6.85
N ILE A 23 -13.67 -0.47 -7.46
CA ILE A 23 -12.36 0.12 -7.18
C ILE A 23 -12.25 1.59 -7.61
N PHE A 24 -11.51 2.37 -6.82
CA PHE A 24 -10.99 3.65 -7.23
C PHE A 24 -9.78 3.46 -8.16
N ASP A 25 -9.49 4.42 -9.02
CA ASP A 25 -8.35 4.39 -9.95
C ASP A 25 -7.21 5.34 -9.55
N HIS A 26 -7.40 6.11 -8.49
CA HIS A 26 -6.36 6.94 -7.90
C HIS A 26 -6.59 7.16 -6.41
N HIS A 27 -5.51 7.28 -5.66
CA HIS A 27 -5.50 7.51 -4.22
C HIS A 27 -4.35 8.44 -3.83
N PHE A 28 -4.60 9.29 -2.86
CA PHE A 28 -3.62 9.98 -2.05
C PHE A 28 -3.92 9.68 -0.59
N VAL A 29 -2.93 9.21 0.17
CA VAL A 29 -3.09 8.87 1.58
C VAL A 29 -1.92 9.42 2.38
N GLU A 30 -2.21 10.02 3.50
CA GLU A 30 -1.23 10.37 4.53
C GLU A 30 -1.35 9.37 5.68
N PHE A 31 -0.25 8.69 5.97
CA PHE A 31 -0.10 7.81 7.12
C PHE A 31 0.71 8.52 8.19
N THR A 32 0.13 8.74 9.36
CA THR A 32 0.80 9.35 10.50
C THR A 32 1.28 8.28 11.47
N TYR A 33 2.50 8.41 11.94
CA TYR A 33 3.13 7.53 12.92
C TYR A 33 3.26 8.22 14.27
N ASP A 34 3.31 7.47 15.37
CA ASP A 34 3.46 8.01 16.75
C ASP A 34 4.74 8.82 16.93
N SER A 35 5.76 8.56 16.11
CA SER A 35 7.00 9.36 16.09
C SER A 35 6.82 10.78 15.51
N GLY A 36 5.65 11.09 14.96
CA GLY A 36 5.39 12.32 14.21
C GLY A 36 5.80 12.26 12.74
N ALA A 37 6.38 11.15 12.28
CA ALA A 37 6.65 10.95 10.85
C ALA A 37 5.34 10.81 10.08
N VAL A 38 5.31 11.33 8.86
CA VAL A 38 4.18 11.23 7.93
C VAL A 38 4.68 10.66 6.62
N ILE A 39 3.97 9.66 6.11
CA ILE A 39 4.17 9.11 4.77
C ILE A 39 3.03 9.59 3.88
N ALA A 40 3.35 10.36 2.83
CA ALA A 40 2.43 10.72 1.77
C ALA A 40 2.52 9.67 0.64
N SER A 41 1.51 8.82 0.54
CA SER A 41 1.42 7.76 -0.47
C SER A 41 0.50 8.18 -1.61
N GLN A 42 0.97 8.00 -2.85
CA GLN A 42 0.19 8.33 -4.03
C GLN A 42 0.21 7.14 -4.99
N CYS A 43 -0.95 6.77 -5.51
CA CYS A 43 -1.03 5.82 -6.62
C CYS A 43 -2.09 6.25 -7.64
N ARG A 44 -1.86 5.87 -8.89
CA ARG A 44 -2.75 6.25 -9.99
C ARG A 44 -2.62 5.27 -11.16
N HIS A 45 -3.78 4.83 -11.67
CA HIS A 45 -3.89 4.00 -12.86
C HIS A 45 -4.71 4.71 -13.96
N GLN A 46 -4.17 5.85 -14.41
CA GLN A 46 -4.81 6.69 -15.45
C GLN A 46 -3.88 6.81 -16.65
N PRO A 47 -4.30 6.44 -17.87
CA PRO A 47 -3.50 6.56 -19.09
C PRO A 47 -3.10 8.01 -19.36
N GLY A 48 -1.93 8.20 -19.98
CA GLY A 48 -1.43 9.53 -20.37
C GLY A 48 -0.88 10.39 -19.22
N CYS A 49 -0.92 9.89 -17.99
CA CYS A 49 -0.36 10.60 -16.84
C CYS A 49 1.12 10.30 -16.63
N MET A 50 1.79 11.16 -15.88
CA MET A 50 3.17 10.94 -15.45
C MET A 50 3.31 9.58 -14.76
N ARG A 51 4.31 8.82 -15.16
CA ARG A 51 4.65 7.52 -14.55
C ARG A 51 5.79 7.71 -13.56
N ARG A 52 5.53 7.36 -12.31
CA ARG A 52 6.51 7.39 -11.24
C ARG A 52 6.31 6.19 -10.31
N VAL A 53 7.38 5.48 -10.03
CA VAL A 53 7.43 4.40 -9.03
C VAL A 53 8.76 4.59 -8.29
N ASP A 54 8.72 5.30 -7.19
CA ASP A 54 9.86 5.53 -6.31
C ASP A 54 9.37 5.99 -4.92
N GLU A 55 10.28 5.99 -3.97
CA GLU A 55 10.11 6.57 -2.65
C GLU A 55 11.16 7.67 -2.44
N THR A 56 10.71 8.76 -1.83
CA THR A 56 11.58 9.87 -1.41
C THR A 56 11.38 10.11 0.08
N LEU A 57 12.49 10.09 0.83
CA LEU A 57 12.51 10.45 2.25
C LEU A 57 13.05 11.87 2.38
N GLN A 58 12.31 12.72 3.09
CA GLN A 58 12.73 14.09 3.40
C GLN A 58 12.98 14.21 4.90
N GLY A 59 14.17 14.62 5.24
CA GLY A 59 14.58 14.91 6.62
C GLY A 59 14.98 16.36 6.81
N SER A 60 15.29 16.74 8.03
CA SER A 60 15.74 18.09 8.39
C SER A 60 17.14 18.46 7.85
N GLN A 61 17.88 17.49 7.32
CA GLN A 61 19.25 17.68 6.83
C GLN A 61 19.43 17.33 5.35
N GLY A 62 18.40 16.80 4.70
CA GLY A 62 18.47 16.42 3.29
C GLY A 62 17.40 15.43 2.85
N CYS A 63 17.55 14.94 1.62
CA CYS A 63 16.59 14.06 0.96
C CYS A 63 17.26 12.82 0.42
N VAL A 64 16.60 11.68 0.55
CA VAL A 64 17.00 10.41 -0.09
C VAL A 64 15.94 9.99 -1.11
N ASN A 65 16.36 9.68 -2.33
CA ASN A 65 15.53 8.97 -3.29
C ASN A 65 16.02 7.52 -3.37
N THR A 66 15.18 6.58 -2.95
CA THR A 66 15.54 5.16 -2.82
C THR A 66 15.79 4.50 -4.17
N LYS A 67 15.05 4.89 -5.21
CA LYS A 67 15.19 4.32 -6.55
C LYS A 67 16.52 4.69 -7.21
N THR A 68 16.98 5.93 -7.01
CA THR A 68 18.25 6.39 -7.59
C THR A 68 19.43 6.19 -6.67
N GLY A 69 19.19 5.83 -5.40
CA GLY A 69 20.20 5.72 -4.36
C GLY A 69 20.91 7.04 -4.06
N LYS A 70 20.25 8.18 -4.34
CA LYS A 70 20.82 9.51 -4.24
C LYS A 70 20.44 10.17 -2.91
N LEU A 71 21.45 10.66 -2.17
CA LEU A 71 21.31 11.51 -1.02
C LEU A 71 21.76 12.94 -1.38
N THR A 72 20.91 13.91 -1.09
CA THR A 72 21.22 15.33 -1.29
C THR A 72 21.09 16.11 0.02
N ASP A 73 21.80 17.23 0.15
CA ASP A 73 21.50 18.24 1.17
C ASP A 73 20.18 18.99 0.88
N LEU A 74 19.85 19.98 1.71
CA LEU A 74 18.64 20.79 1.54
C LEU A 74 18.73 21.76 0.35
N GLU A 75 19.93 22.10 -0.09
CA GLU A 75 20.22 22.93 -1.26
C GLU A 75 20.16 22.12 -2.56
N GLY A 76 20.05 20.78 -2.46
CA GLY A 76 19.97 19.88 -3.60
C GLY A 76 21.32 19.37 -4.10
N ASN A 77 22.44 19.68 -3.41
CA ASN A 77 23.74 19.16 -3.75
C ASN A 77 23.83 17.67 -3.40
N GLU A 78 24.46 16.89 -4.27
CA GLU A 78 24.66 15.46 -4.03
C GLU A 78 25.73 15.24 -2.96
N ILE A 79 25.33 14.68 -1.80
CA ILE A 79 26.23 14.27 -0.72
C ILE A 79 26.76 12.86 -0.95
N TYR A 80 25.86 11.97 -1.43
CA TYR A 80 26.18 10.57 -1.64
C TYR A 80 25.31 10.00 -2.74
N LYS A 81 25.88 9.08 -3.50
CA LYS A 81 25.14 8.26 -4.46
C LYS A 81 25.55 6.81 -4.31
N TYR A 82 24.55 5.96 -4.06
CA TYR A 82 24.76 4.52 -4.10
C TYR A 82 25.20 4.11 -5.52
N LYS A 83 26.35 3.48 -5.61
CA LYS A 83 26.83 2.93 -6.89
C LYS A 83 26.28 1.51 -7.00
N SER A 84 25.16 1.38 -7.70
CA SER A 84 24.63 0.07 -8.06
C SER A 84 25.58 -0.61 -9.04
N ASP A 85 25.98 -1.83 -8.70
CA ASP A 85 26.56 -2.75 -9.67
C ASP A 85 25.45 -3.65 -10.20
N MET A 86 24.72 -3.17 -11.21
CA MET A 86 23.53 -3.85 -11.75
C MET A 86 23.81 -5.30 -12.22
N LEU A 87 25.07 -5.67 -12.44
CA LEU A 87 25.46 -7.03 -12.83
C LEU A 87 25.63 -7.95 -11.62
N ASN A 88 25.93 -7.40 -10.44
CA ASN A 88 26.21 -8.15 -9.21
C ASN A 88 25.19 -7.86 -8.09
N GLU A 89 24.20 -7.03 -8.33
CA GLU A 89 23.12 -6.83 -7.35
C GLU A 89 22.34 -8.12 -7.17
N PRO A 90 22.18 -8.60 -5.93
CA PRO A 90 21.41 -9.81 -5.70
C PRO A 90 19.93 -9.58 -6.04
N ASN A 91 19.37 -10.47 -6.84
CA ASN A 91 17.94 -10.46 -7.12
C ASN A 91 17.17 -10.68 -5.80
N PRO A 92 16.30 -9.76 -5.36
CA PRO A 92 15.61 -9.87 -4.08
C PRO A 92 14.76 -11.14 -3.95
N TYR A 93 14.15 -11.61 -5.04
CA TYR A 93 13.40 -12.86 -5.07
C TYR A 93 14.30 -14.07 -4.84
N GLN A 94 15.52 -14.06 -5.39
CA GLN A 94 16.47 -15.14 -5.16
C GLN A 94 16.96 -15.13 -3.71
N VAL A 95 17.27 -13.94 -3.17
CA VAL A 95 17.69 -13.79 -1.77
C VAL A 95 16.63 -14.28 -0.80
N GLU A 96 15.35 -13.99 -1.06
CA GLU A 96 14.23 -14.49 -0.27
C GLU A 96 14.22 -16.02 -0.23
N HIS A 97 14.30 -16.67 -1.38
CA HIS A 97 14.33 -18.13 -1.47
C HIS A 97 15.58 -18.74 -0.81
N ASP A 98 16.76 -18.13 -1.03
CA ASP A 98 18.00 -18.60 -0.41
C ASP A 98 17.92 -18.57 1.12
N LYS A 99 17.37 -17.51 1.70
CA LYS A 99 17.15 -17.38 3.14
C LYS A 99 16.14 -18.41 3.65
N LEU A 100 15.02 -18.60 2.95
CA LEU A 100 14.02 -19.59 3.31
C LEU A 100 14.59 -21.01 3.31
N PHE A 101 15.27 -21.40 2.25
CA PHE A 101 15.85 -22.73 2.16
C PHE A 101 17.01 -22.93 3.14
N ALA A 102 17.81 -21.91 3.41
CA ALA A 102 18.83 -21.97 4.45
C ALA A 102 18.20 -22.19 5.83
N SER A 103 17.12 -21.47 6.15
CA SER A 103 16.37 -21.65 7.39
C SER A 103 15.84 -23.09 7.54
N ILE A 104 15.21 -23.63 6.50
CA ILE A 104 14.70 -25.01 6.51
C ILE A 104 15.83 -26.03 6.74
N ARG A 105 16.96 -25.89 6.07
CA ARG A 105 18.09 -26.83 6.16
C ARG A 105 18.80 -26.76 7.53
N ASN A 106 18.86 -25.59 8.11
CA ASN A 106 19.61 -25.35 9.36
C ASN A 106 18.72 -25.34 10.62
N GLY A 107 17.43 -25.63 10.49
CA GLY A 107 16.48 -25.64 11.61
C GLY A 107 16.14 -24.26 12.17
N GLY A 108 16.42 -23.19 11.42
CA GLY A 108 16.04 -21.83 11.79
C GLY A 108 14.53 -21.58 11.60
N VAL A 109 14.04 -20.48 12.15
CA VAL A 109 12.66 -20.03 11.97
C VAL A 109 12.64 -18.64 11.35
N ILE A 110 11.92 -18.49 10.25
CA ILE A 110 11.55 -17.19 9.68
C ILE A 110 10.07 -16.97 9.98
N ALA A 111 9.76 -16.00 10.84
CA ALA A 111 8.41 -15.72 11.32
C ALA A 111 7.96 -14.30 10.90
N ASP A 112 7.72 -14.11 9.61
CA ASP A 112 7.35 -12.81 9.04
C ASP A 112 5.83 -12.58 8.92
N ALA A 113 5.01 -13.51 9.39
CA ALA A 113 3.55 -13.43 9.25
C ALA A 113 2.97 -12.17 9.90
N GLU A 114 3.43 -11.80 11.09
CA GLU A 114 2.97 -10.59 11.79
C GLU A 114 3.37 -9.31 11.02
N ASN A 115 4.58 -9.25 10.52
CA ASN A 115 5.06 -8.12 9.71
C ASN A 115 4.27 -8.00 8.41
N GLY A 116 4.04 -9.12 7.73
CA GLY A 116 3.19 -9.18 6.53
C GLY A 116 1.76 -8.72 6.79
N ALA A 117 1.15 -9.19 7.88
CA ALA A 117 -0.20 -8.79 8.28
C ALA A 117 -0.30 -7.29 8.57
N LYS A 118 0.65 -6.72 9.32
CA LYS A 118 0.69 -5.28 9.62
C LYS A 118 0.92 -4.42 8.38
N SER A 119 1.79 -4.86 7.48
CA SER A 119 2.02 -4.17 6.21
C SER A 119 0.77 -4.18 5.32
N THR A 120 0.07 -5.31 5.27
CA THR A 120 -1.20 -5.43 4.54
C THR A 120 -2.28 -4.55 5.15
N LEU A 121 -2.42 -4.56 6.48
CA LEU A 121 -3.41 -3.72 7.17
C LEU A 121 -3.12 -2.22 6.93
N THR A 122 -1.88 -1.80 6.85
CA THR A 122 -1.52 -0.42 6.49
C THR A 122 -2.12 -0.02 5.13
N ALA A 123 -2.01 -0.89 4.14
CA ALA A 123 -2.61 -0.63 2.82
C ALA A 123 -4.16 -0.61 2.88
N ILE A 124 -4.75 -1.52 3.67
CA ILE A 124 -6.20 -1.56 3.90
C ILE A 124 -6.69 -0.28 4.58
N MET A 125 -5.97 0.22 5.60
CA MET A 125 -6.29 1.52 6.23
C MET A 125 -6.35 2.66 5.22
N GLY A 126 -5.39 2.71 4.30
CA GLY A 126 -5.37 3.71 3.22
C GLY A 126 -6.59 3.61 2.31
N ARG A 127 -7.03 2.39 1.98
CA ARG A 127 -8.27 2.15 1.24
C ARG A 127 -9.49 2.59 2.04
N MET A 128 -9.59 2.21 3.32
CA MET A 128 -10.70 2.63 4.19
C MET A 128 -10.77 4.16 4.29
N ALA A 129 -9.64 4.83 4.49
CA ALA A 129 -9.57 6.28 4.57
C ALA A 129 -10.04 6.98 3.28
N THR A 130 -9.59 6.52 2.12
CA THR A 130 -9.98 7.14 0.85
C THR A 130 -11.43 6.84 0.46
N TYR A 131 -11.95 5.66 0.78
CA TYR A 131 -13.30 5.26 0.43
C TYR A 131 -14.35 5.89 1.35
N SER A 132 -14.03 6.06 2.65
CA SER A 132 -14.90 6.73 3.61
C SER A 132 -14.76 8.25 3.62
N GLY A 133 -13.57 8.77 3.24
CA GLY A 133 -13.23 10.18 3.42
C GLY A 133 -13.02 10.57 4.90
N LYS A 134 -12.81 9.58 5.77
CA LYS A 134 -12.63 9.77 7.21
C LYS A 134 -11.18 9.50 7.62
N VAL A 135 -10.79 10.00 8.80
CA VAL A 135 -9.59 9.52 9.48
C VAL A 135 -9.88 8.12 10.01
N ILE A 136 -9.00 7.18 9.71
CA ILE A 136 -9.06 5.80 10.19
C ILE A 136 -7.87 5.57 11.13
N THR A 137 -8.11 5.20 12.36
CA THR A 137 -7.06 4.80 13.29
C THR A 137 -6.67 3.34 13.09
N TRP A 138 -5.49 2.97 13.57
CA TRP A 138 -5.04 1.58 13.55
C TRP A 138 -6.02 0.65 14.27
N ASP A 139 -6.50 1.07 15.43
CA ASP A 139 -7.43 0.27 16.23
C ASP A 139 -8.79 0.10 15.53
N GLN A 140 -9.29 1.12 14.85
CA GLN A 140 -10.50 0.99 14.03
C GLN A 140 -10.32 -0.01 12.89
N ALA A 141 -9.18 0.02 12.21
CA ALA A 141 -8.89 -0.94 11.14
C ALA A 141 -8.74 -2.37 11.66
N MET A 142 -8.07 -2.54 12.81
CA MET A 142 -7.88 -3.85 13.47
C MET A 142 -9.18 -4.48 13.95
N ASN A 143 -10.13 -3.67 14.41
CA ASN A 143 -11.40 -4.12 14.99
C ASN A 143 -12.58 -3.95 14.02
N SER A 144 -12.33 -3.69 12.74
CA SER A 144 -13.38 -3.55 11.74
C SER A 144 -14.05 -4.88 11.45
N ASP A 145 -15.35 -4.88 11.35
CA ASP A 145 -16.18 -6.02 10.92
C ASP A 145 -16.21 -6.19 9.39
N MET A 146 -15.43 -5.40 8.66
CA MET A 146 -15.38 -5.46 7.19
C MET A 146 -14.93 -6.82 6.71
N GLN A 147 -15.80 -7.50 5.98
CA GLN A 147 -15.51 -8.78 5.35
C GLN A 147 -15.12 -8.59 3.88
N ILE A 148 -13.91 -9.02 3.54
CA ILE A 148 -13.39 -9.01 2.15
C ILE A 148 -13.10 -10.43 1.64
N MET A 149 -13.37 -11.44 2.46
CA MET A 149 -13.27 -12.85 2.10
C MET A 149 -14.67 -13.45 2.00
N PRO A 150 -14.92 -14.38 1.08
CA PRO A 150 -16.17 -15.14 1.06
C PRO A 150 -16.30 -15.99 2.35
N GLU A 151 -17.55 -16.29 2.75
CA GLU A 151 -17.83 -17.11 3.94
C GLU A 151 -17.25 -18.53 3.84
N SER A 152 -17.19 -19.10 2.65
CA SER A 152 -16.51 -20.35 2.36
C SER A 152 -15.51 -20.19 1.22
N LEU A 153 -14.41 -20.96 1.24
CA LEU A 153 -13.34 -20.91 0.22
C LEU A 153 -13.52 -22.02 -0.82
N ASP A 154 -14.71 -22.11 -1.39
CA ASP A 154 -15.03 -23.03 -2.47
C ASP A 154 -15.06 -22.33 -3.83
N TRP A 155 -14.92 -23.09 -4.91
CA TRP A 155 -14.93 -22.55 -6.27
C TRP A 155 -16.26 -21.87 -6.65
N ASP A 156 -17.36 -22.29 -6.05
CA ASP A 156 -18.72 -21.78 -6.29
C ASP A 156 -19.17 -20.74 -5.26
N SER A 157 -18.28 -20.33 -4.34
CA SER A 157 -18.59 -19.32 -3.31
C SER A 157 -18.82 -17.93 -3.92
N ASN A 158 -19.85 -17.27 -3.45
CA ASN A 158 -20.09 -15.88 -3.82
C ASN A 158 -19.05 -14.96 -3.15
N PRO A 159 -18.54 -13.94 -3.86
CA PRO A 159 -17.73 -12.92 -3.23
C PRO A 159 -18.57 -12.09 -2.23
N PRO A 160 -17.92 -11.45 -1.24
CA PRO A 160 -18.63 -10.65 -0.24
C PRO A 160 -19.45 -9.50 -0.83
N THR A 161 -18.98 -8.94 -1.94
CA THR A 161 -19.67 -7.89 -2.67
C THR A 161 -20.14 -8.43 -4.03
N MET A 162 -21.45 -8.45 -4.24
CA MET A 162 -22.07 -8.89 -5.47
C MET A 162 -22.47 -7.69 -6.34
N PRO A 163 -22.40 -7.81 -7.66
CA PRO A 163 -22.97 -6.80 -8.55
C PRO A 163 -24.51 -6.74 -8.38
N ASN A 164 -25.06 -5.57 -8.59
CA ASN A 164 -26.50 -5.38 -8.67
C ASN A 164 -27.09 -6.01 -9.96
N SER A 165 -28.41 -5.95 -10.13
CA SER A 165 -29.12 -6.61 -11.24
C SER A 165 -28.69 -6.17 -12.64
N ASN A 166 -28.07 -4.99 -12.79
CA ASN A 166 -27.53 -4.50 -14.07
C ASN A 166 -26.05 -4.87 -14.28
N GLY A 167 -25.44 -5.63 -13.34
CA GLY A 167 -24.05 -6.04 -13.38
C GLY A 167 -23.06 -4.98 -12.92
N SER A 168 -23.52 -3.88 -12.32
CA SER A 168 -22.65 -2.83 -11.77
C SER A 168 -22.47 -3.01 -10.26
N TYR A 169 -21.36 -2.52 -9.73
CA TYR A 169 -21.08 -2.49 -8.30
C TYR A 169 -21.44 -1.11 -7.71
N THR A 170 -21.81 -1.11 -6.42
CA THR A 170 -21.95 0.14 -5.68
C THR A 170 -20.57 0.73 -5.43
N ILE A 171 -20.36 1.95 -5.92
CA ILE A 171 -19.08 2.64 -5.76
C ILE A 171 -19.05 3.33 -4.39
N PRO A 172 -17.98 3.15 -3.60
CA PRO A 172 -17.81 3.89 -2.36
C PRO A 172 -17.90 5.41 -2.57
N THR A 173 -18.56 6.07 -1.63
CA THR A 173 -18.77 7.53 -1.68
C THR A 173 -18.16 8.14 -0.41
N PRO A 174 -17.08 8.91 -0.52
CA PRO A 174 -16.48 9.59 0.63
C PRO A 174 -17.50 10.47 1.37
N GLY A 175 -17.49 10.40 2.68
CA GLY A 175 -18.46 11.05 3.55
C GLY A 175 -19.76 10.26 3.79
N VAL A 176 -20.00 9.19 3.03
CA VAL A 176 -21.19 8.33 3.13
C VAL A 176 -20.82 6.88 3.47
N THR A 177 -19.80 6.35 2.80
CA THR A 177 -19.33 4.97 3.03
C THR A 177 -18.75 4.84 4.44
N GLU A 178 -19.15 3.79 5.14
CA GLU A 178 -18.68 3.44 6.49
C GLU A 178 -17.98 2.07 6.48
N PHE A 179 -17.06 1.88 7.44
CA PHE A 179 -16.30 0.63 7.65
C PHE A 179 -16.24 0.30 9.14
#